data_3148b04f15566f5bfb8493f6b26975dc
#
_entry.id   3148b04f15566f5bfb8493f6b26975dc
#
_cell.length_a   1.000
_cell.length_b   1.000
_cell.length_c   1.000
_cell.angle_alpha   90.00
_cell.angle_beta   90.00
_cell.angle_gamma   90.00
#
_symmetry.space_group_name_H-M   'P 1'
#
loop_
_entity.id
_entity.type
_entity.pdbx_description
1 polymer ?
#
loop_
_entity_poly.entity_id
_entity_poly.type
_entity_poly.pdbx_seq_one_letter_code
_entity_poly.pdbx_strand_id
1 'polypeptide(L)'
;VSRHVKASRRVSAYFGEQLGTPSVMNIWIPDGMKDITVDRLAPRQRLLAALDEVISEKLDPAHHIDAVESKLFGIGAESYTVGSNEFYMGYAASRQTALCLDAGHFHPTEVISDKISAAMLYIPRLLLHVSRPVRWDSDHVVLLDDETQAIASEIIRHDLFDRVHIGLDFFDASINRIAAWVIGTRNMKKALLRALLEPTAALMQLEENGDYTARLALLEEQKARRQQRGQMIAERLEKARIPSRRKRS
;
A
#
# COMPACT_ATOMS: atom_id res chain seq x y z
N VAL A 1 -9.06 -9.86 22.79
CA VAL A 1 -8.37 -9.46 21.53
C VAL A 1 -7.53 -10.62 21.01
N SER A 2 -6.52 -11.14 21.74
CA SER A 2 -5.59 -12.19 21.26
C SER A 2 -6.31 -13.42 20.68
N ARG A 3 -7.33 -13.97 21.38
CA ARG A 3 -8.10 -15.13 20.90
C ARG A 3 -8.78 -14.85 19.54
N HIS A 4 -9.34 -13.67 19.37
CA HIS A 4 -10.01 -13.28 18.12
C HIS A 4 -8.99 -13.17 16.98
N VAL A 5 -7.87 -12.48 17.20
CA VAL A 5 -6.82 -12.34 16.19
C VAL A 5 -6.22 -13.69 15.78
N LYS A 6 -5.96 -14.60 16.74
CA LYS A 6 -5.53 -15.99 16.43
C LYS A 6 -6.52 -16.72 15.52
N ALA A 7 -7.83 -16.59 15.78
CA ALA A 7 -8.85 -17.18 14.93
C ALA A 7 -8.84 -16.58 13.51
N SER A 8 -8.73 -15.28 13.40
CA SER A 8 -8.64 -14.58 12.11
C SER A 8 -7.39 -14.97 11.31
N ARG A 9 -6.25 -15.19 11.97
CA ARG A 9 -5.01 -15.68 11.33
C ARG A 9 -5.21 -17.08 10.70
N ARG A 10 -5.91 -17.98 11.38
CA ARG A 10 -6.22 -19.31 10.83
C ARG A 10 -7.16 -19.22 9.62
N VAL A 11 -8.14 -18.30 9.66
CA VAL A 11 -9.03 -18.03 8.51
C VAL A 11 -8.23 -17.47 7.34
N SER A 12 -7.31 -16.54 7.60
CA SER A 12 -6.41 -15.99 6.59
C SER A 12 -5.54 -17.10 5.96
N ALA A 13 -4.94 -17.98 6.77
CA ALA A 13 -4.15 -19.10 6.28
C ALA A 13 -4.98 -20.05 5.40
N TYR A 14 -6.22 -20.33 5.79
CA TYR A 14 -7.15 -21.12 4.98
C TYR A 14 -7.42 -20.47 3.62
N PHE A 15 -7.63 -19.15 3.57
CA PHE A 15 -7.77 -18.46 2.29
C PHE A 15 -6.52 -18.57 1.43
N GLY A 16 -5.34 -18.41 2.02
CA GLY A 16 -4.08 -18.56 1.28
C GLY A 16 -3.90 -19.96 0.70
N GLU A 17 -4.23 -21.00 1.48
CA GLU A 17 -4.23 -22.39 1.01
C GLU A 17 -5.19 -22.58 -0.19
N GLN A 18 -6.43 -22.11 -0.07
CA GLN A 18 -7.43 -22.25 -1.13
C GLN A 18 -7.11 -21.47 -2.40
N LEU A 19 -6.44 -20.34 -2.26
CA LEU A 19 -6.07 -19.46 -3.39
C LEU A 19 -4.70 -19.81 -4.00
N GLY A 20 -3.90 -20.65 -3.32
CA GLY A 20 -2.55 -21.00 -3.77
C GLY A 20 -1.55 -19.84 -3.73
N THR A 21 -1.81 -18.84 -2.88
CA THR A 21 -0.95 -17.68 -2.66
C THR A 21 -1.14 -17.17 -1.23
N PRO A 22 -0.08 -16.63 -0.58
CA PRO A 22 -0.21 -16.17 0.79
C PRO A 22 -1.29 -15.10 0.94
N SER A 23 -2.18 -15.27 1.90
CA SER A 23 -3.09 -14.22 2.32
C SER A 23 -2.38 -13.32 3.34
N VAL A 24 -2.41 -12.02 3.12
CA VAL A 24 -1.84 -11.04 4.06
C VAL A 24 -2.94 -10.59 5.02
N MET A 25 -2.71 -10.82 6.31
CA MET A 25 -3.63 -10.36 7.36
C MET A 25 -3.03 -9.17 8.08
N ASN A 26 -3.74 -8.05 8.02
CA ASN A 26 -3.36 -6.86 8.73
C ASN A 26 -3.87 -6.86 10.18
N ILE A 27 -3.00 -6.57 11.13
CA ILE A 27 -3.31 -6.41 12.55
C ILE A 27 -3.27 -4.94 12.88
N TRP A 28 -4.44 -4.32 12.92
CA TRP A 28 -4.64 -2.94 13.31
C TRP A 28 -5.44 -2.88 14.61
N ILE A 29 -4.88 -2.23 15.64
CA ILE A 29 -5.48 -2.14 16.98
C ILE A 29 -5.69 -0.67 17.32
N PRO A 30 -6.95 -0.18 17.29
CA PRO A 30 -7.28 1.20 17.62
C PRO A 30 -7.24 1.40 19.14
N ASP A 31 -6.07 1.67 19.70
CA ASP A 31 -5.86 1.85 21.14
C ASP A 31 -5.11 3.14 21.44
N GLY A 32 -5.50 3.80 22.51
CA GLY A 32 -4.92 5.07 22.94
C GLY A 32 -5.63 5.64 24.16
N MET A 33 -5.27 6.86 24.51
CA MET A 33 -5.90 7.60 25.62
C MET A 33 -6.41 8.94 25.11
N LYS A 34 -7.65 9.26 25.50
CA LYS A 34 -8.34 10.49 25.08
C LYS A 34 -7.73 11.72 25.75
N ASP A 35 -7.25 11.56 26.96
CA ASP A 35 -6.66 12.61 27.78
C ASP A 35 -5.17 12.36 28.03
N ILE A 36 -4.51 13.30 28.70
CA ILE A 36 -3.10 13.18 29.08
C ILE A 36 -2.92 11.98 29.99
N THR A 37 -2.05 11.05 29.60
CA THR A 37 -1.67 9.90 30.41
C THR A 37 -0.28 10.09 31.00
N VAL A 38 -0.09 9.63 32.23
CA VAL A 38 1.20 9.64 32.92
C VAL A 38 2.06 8.46 32.46
N ASP A 39 1.46 7.29 32.32
CA ASP A 39 2.17 6.07 31.92
C ASP A 39 1.84 5.69 30.47
N ARG A 40 2.79 5.93 29.58
CA ARG A 40 2.73 5.50 28.17
C ARG A 40 3.48 4.20 27.91
N LEU A 41 4.29 3.75 28.87
CA LEU A 41 5.13 2.55 28.70
C LEU A 41 4.33 1.27 28.94
N ALA A 42 3.61 1.16 30.05
CA ALA A 42 2.89 -0.05 30.40
C ALA A 42 1.84 -0.48 29.35
N PRO A 43 1.04 0.41 28.71
CA PRO A 43 0.19 0.03 27.59
C PRO A 43 0.97 -0.56 26.41
N ARG A 44 2.13 0.01 26.07
CA ARG A 44 2.99 -0.49 24.99
C ARG A 44 3.61 -1.84 25.33
N GLN A 45 4.01 -2.07 26.57
CA GLN A 45 4.47 -3.39 27.03
C GLN A 45 3.36 -4.45 26.92
N ARG A 46 2.13 -4.11 27.27
CA ARG A 46 0.97 -5.01 27.11
C ARG A 46 0.68 -5.30 25.64
N LEU A 47 0.77 -4.28 24.76
CA LEU A 47 0.60 -4.46 23.32
C LEU A 47 1.70 -5.38 22.77
N LEU A 48 2.95 -5.16 23.15
CA LEU A 48 4.08 -6.01 22.75
C LEU A 48 3.84 -7.48 23.14
N ALA A 49 3.50 -7.73 24.40
CA ALA A 49 3.22 -9.08 24.89
C ALA A 49 2.02 -9.74 24.19
N ALA A 50 0.96 -8.96 23.92
CA ALA A 50 -0.22 -9.46 23.22
C ALA A 50 0.08 -9.81 21.76
N LEU A 51 0.89 -9.03 21.06
CA LEU A 51 1.31 -9.33 19.69
C LEU A 51 2.22 -10.57 19.67
N ASP A 52 3.19 -10.67 20.59
CA ASP A 52 4.06 -11.85 20.70
C ASP A 52 3.22 -13.12 20.98
N GLU A 53 2.20 -13.03 21.83
CA GLU A 53 1.25 -14.13 22.08
C GLU A 53 0.47 -14.51 20.81
N VAL A 54 0.00 -13.51 20.06
CA VAL A 54 -0.78 -13.73 18.85
C VAL A 54 0.03 -14.45 17.78
N ILE A 55 1.27 -14.03 17.52
CA ILE A 55 2.12 -14.60 16.46
C ILE A 55 2.95 -15.81 16.92
N SER A 56 2.82 -16.22 18.20
CA SER A 56 3.50 -17.42 18.72
C SER A 56 3.06 -18.70 17.98
N GLU A 57 1.79 -18.80 17.57
CA GLU A 57 1.30 -19.87 16.72
C GLU A 57 1.87 -19.68 15.30
N LYS A 58 2.73 -20.62 14.90
CA LYS A 58 3.35 -20.56 13.57
C LYS A 58 2.38 -21.09 12.52
N LEU A 59 2.14 -20.28 11.51
CA LEU A 59 1.37 -20.63 10.32
C LEU A 59 2.33 -20.77 9.14
N ASP A 60 1.94 -21.54 8.13
CA ASP A 60 2.78 -21.74 6.95
C ASP A 60 2.91 -20.41 6.16
N PRO A 61 4.12 -19.91 5.96
CA PRO A 61 4.35 -18.68 5.21
C PRO A 61 3.98 -18.77 3.73
N ALA A 62 3.80 -19.99 3.20
CA ALA A 62 3.24 -20.18 1.86
C ALA A 62 1.76 -19.79 1.78
N HIS A 63 1.06 -19.76 2.92
CA HIS A 63 -0.37 -19.50 2.98
C HIS A 63 -0.74 -18.22 3.75
N HIS A 64 0.16 -17.72 4.62
CA HIS A 64 -0.17 -16.63 5.53
C HIS A 64 1.00 -15.69 5.78
N ILE A 65 0.70 -14.40 5.80
CA ILE A 65 1.63 -13.33 6.19
C ILE A 65 0.92 -12.45 7.22
N ASP A 66 1.54 -12.30 8.39
CA ASP A 66 1.12 -11.31 9.37
C ASP A 66 1.69 -9.93 9.02
N ALA A 67 0.86 -8.92 8.96
CA ALA A 67 1.26 -7.53 8.90
C ALA A 67 0.75 -6.79 10.13
N VAL A 68 1.52 -5.82 10.62
CA VAL A 68 1.16 -4.96 11.74
C VAL A 68 1.10 -3.52 11.28
N GLU A 69 0.11 -2.78 11.74
CA GLU A 69 -0.18 -1.43 11.29
C GLU A 69 -0.21 -0.44 12.44
N SER A 70 0.47 0.68 12.25
CA SER A 70 0.38 1.83 13.14
C SER A 70 -0.90 2.60 12.92
N LYS A 71 -1.30 3.40 13.91
CA LYS A 71 -2.31 4.42 13.69
C LYS A 71 -1.76 5.80 14.04
N LEU A 72 -2.23 6.81 13.31
CA LEU A 72 -1.74 8.18 13.48
C LEU A 72 -2.20 8.76 14.83
N PHE A 73 -3.50 8.67 15.09
CA PHE A 73 -4.16 9.06 16.35
C PHE A 73 -5.42 8.20 16.51
N GLY A 74 -6.08 8.29 17.65
CA GLY A 74 -7.26 7.49 17.93
C GLY A 74 -8.48 7.90 17.11
N ILE A 75 -9.42 6.96 16.96
CA ILE A 75 -10.69 7.20 16.29
C ILE A 75 -11.55 8.24 17.05
N GLY A 76 -11.36 8.34 18.36
CA GLY A 76 -12.07 9.27 19.21
C GLY A 76 -11.28 10.54 19.58
N ALA A 77 -10.31 10.96 18.79
CA ALA A 77 -9.42 12.08 19.05
C ALA A 77 -8.59 11.91 20.35
N GLU A 78 -7.95 10.76 20.48
CA GLU A 78 -7.03 10.46 21.57
C GLU A 78 -5.80 11.36 21.54
N SER A 79 -5.30 11.74 22.73
CA SER A 79 -4.11 12.55 22.86
C SER A 79 -2.82 11.79 22.51
N TYR A 80 -2.85 10.46 22.56
CA TYR A 80 -1.77 9.60 22.05
C TYR A 80 -2.29 8.22 21.63
N THR A 81 -1.55 7.56 20.75
CA THR A 81 -1.79 6.18 20.36
C THR A 81 -0.78 5.24 21.03
N VAL A 82 -1.22 4.04 21.44
CA VAL A 82 -0.32 3.01 21.98
C VAL A 82 0.59 2.50 20.88
N GLY A 83 0.01 2.06 19.75
CA GLY A 83 0.71 1.57 18.59
C GLY A 83 1.07 2.68 17.62
N SER A 84 2.13 3.45 17.92
CA SER A 84 2.68 4.45 17.02
C SER A 84 3.50 3.81 15.89
N ASN A 85 3.87 4.60 14.89
CA ASN A 85 4.71 4.11 13.78
C ASN A 85 6.05 3.54 14.29
N GLU A 86 6.68 4.20 15.25
CA GLU A 86 7.96 3.75 15.84
C GLU A 86 7.80 2.41 16.55
N PHE A 87 6.67 2.21 17.25
CA PHE A 87 6.38 0.94 17.91
C PHE A 87 6.27 -0.20 16.91
N TYR A 88 5.43 -0.05 15.88
CA TYR A 88 5.20 -1.13 14.92
C TYR A 88 6.37 -1.34 13.96
N MET A 89 7.09 -0.29 13.59
CA MET A 89 8.34 -0.42 12.83
C MET A 89 9.39 -1.21 13.60
N GLY A 90 9.60 -0.86 14.89
CA GLY A 90 10.47 -1.61 15.79
C GLY A 90 10.03 -3.05 15.99
N TYR A 91 8.71 -3.28 16.11
CA TYR A 91 8.13 -4.61 16.24
C TYR A 91 8.37 -5.45 14.97
N ALA A 92 8.00 -4.92 13.81
CA ALA A 92 8.15 -5.62 12.54
C ALA A 92 9.61 -5.97 12.24
N ALA A 93 10.53 -5.04 12.46
CA ALA A 93 11.96 -5.28 12.28
C ALA A 93 12.50 -6.34 13.25
N SER A 94 12.12 -6.28 14.54
CA SER A 94 12.62 -7.21 15.56
C SER A 94 11.99 -8.62 15.47
N ARG A 95 10.79 -8.75 14.94
CA ARG A 95 10.07 -10.03 14.80
C ARG A 95 10.06 -10.57 13.36
N GLN A 96 10.65 -9.81 12.42
CA GLN A 96 10.70 -10.15 11.00
C GLN A 96 9.31 -10.46 10.41
N THR A 97 8.31 -9.65 10.82
CA THR A 97 6.95 -9.68 10.26
C THR A 97 6.75 -8.54 9.26
N ALA A 98 5.66 -8.57 8.49
CA ALA A 98 5.37 -7.47 7.58
C ALA A 98 4.91 -6.21 8.34
N LEU A 99 5.27 -5.03 7.81
CA LEU A 99 4.78 -3.74 8.27
C LEU A 99 3.76 -3.22 7.26
N CYS A 100 2.60 -2.78 7.76
CA CYS A 100 1.66 -2.03 6.95
C CYS A 100 1.99 -0.54 7.01
N LEU A 101 2.15 0.07 5.83
CA LEU A 101 2.23 1.51 5.64
C LEU A 101 0.91 1.99 5.04
N ASP A 102 0.15 2.72 5.82
CA ASP A 102 -1.12 3.30 5.39
C ASP A 102 -0.92 4.75 4.94
N ALA A 103 -1.47 5.09 3.77
CA ALA A 103 -1.32 6.43 3.18
C ALA A 103 -1.94 7.54 4.04
N GLY A 104 -2.94 7.21 4.86
CA GLY A 104 -3.64 8.15 5.75
C GLY A 104 -3.03 8.30 7.14
N HIS A 105 -2.08 7.43 7.54
CA HIS A 105 -1.59 7.34 8.91
C HIS A 105 -0.31 8.16 9.17
N PHE A 106 0.04 9.07 8.27
CA PHE A 106 1.19 9.97 8.43
C PHE A 106 0.77 11.43 8.36
N HIS A 107 1.69 12.31 8.73
CA HIS A 107 1.43 13.75 8.61
C HIS A 107 1.10 14.11 7.15
N PRO A 108 0.19 15.07 6.87
CA PRO A 108 -0.22 15.42 5.51
C PRO A 108 0.90 15.86 4.55
N THR A 109 2.09 16.18 5.08
CA THR A 109 3.28 16.50 4.28
C THR A 109 4.19 15.29 4.02
N GLU A 110 3.87 14.13 4.62
CA GLU A 110 4.60 12.88 4.41
C GLU A 110 3.87 12.00 3.40
N VAL A 111 4.64 11.22 2.65
CA VAL A 111 4.12 10.27 1.65
C VAL A 111 4.69 8.87 1.92
N ILE A 112 3.90 7.83 1.67
CA ILE A 112 4.36 6.46 1.93
C ILE A 112 5.38 5.99 0.88
N SER A 113 5.36 6.55 -0.31
CA SER A 113 6.37 6.24 -1.34
C SER A 113 7.80 6.47 -0.84
N ASP A 114 8.03 7.55 -0.09
CA ASP A 114 9.35 7.87 0.51
C ASP A 114 9.77 6.89 1.62
N LYS A 115 8.82 6.16 2.19
CA LYS A 115 9.07 5.23 3.30
C LYS A 115 9.38 3.79 2.84
N ILE A 116 9.02 3.44 1.61
CA ILE A 116 9.12 2.06 1.10
C ILE A 116 10.56 1.58 1.13
N SER A 117 11.46 2.25 0.43
CA SER A 117 12.87 1.82 0.35
C SER A 117 13.56 1.85 1.71
N ALA A 118 13.27 2.85 2.55
CA ALA A 118 13.83 2.93 3.89
C ALA A 118 13.39 1.76 4.79
N ALA A 119 12.10 1.43 4.80
CA ALA A 119 11.57 0.31 5.59
C ALA A 119 12.11 -1.04 5.09
N MET A 120 12.25 -1.21 3.77
CA MET A 120 12.70 -2.45 3.15
C MET A 120 14.16 -2.83 3.46
N LEU A 121 14.95 -1.92 4.03
CA LEU A 121 16.29 -2.24 4.54
C LEU A 121 16.25 -3.10 5.82
N TYR A 122 15.19 -3.01 6.60
CA TYR A 122 15.09 -3.63 7.92
C TYR A 122 13.95 -4.65 8.04
N ILE A 123 12.94 -4.55 7.18
CA ILE A 123 11.69 -5.29 7.24
C ILE A 123 11.57 -6.19 6.01
N PRO A 124 11.23 -7.49 6.18
CA PRO A 124 11.25 -8.44 5.07
C PRO A 124 10.16 -8.18 4.03
N ARG A 125 9.00 -7.69 4.44
CA ARG A 125 7.82 -7.46 3.58
C ARG A 125 7.03 -6.24 4.04
N LEU A 126 6.39 -5.56 3.09
CA LEU A 126 5.44 -4.49 3.36
C LEU A 126 4.03 -4.87 2.89
N LEU A 127 3.05 -4.43 3.63
CA LEU A 127 1.69 -4.22 3.15
C LEU A 127 1.51 -2.71 2.97
N LEU A 128 1.02 -2.29 1.83
CA LEU A 128 0.64 -0.90 1.61
C LEU A 128 -0.88 -0.80 1.65
N HIS A 129 -1.41 0.01 2.53
CA HIS A 129 -2.79 0.46 2.46
C HIS A 129 -2.83 1.75 1.64
N VAL A 130 -3.22 1.60 0.37
CA VAL A 130 -3.24 2.71 -0.58
C VAL A 130 -4.64 3.29 -0.63
N SER A 131 -4.76 4.50 -0.15
CA SER A 131 -5.95 5.35 -0.23
C SER A 131 -5.54 6.72 -0.74
N ARG A 132 -6.48 7.64 -0.88
CA ARG A 132 -6.21 9.05 -1.13
C ARG A 132 -6.62 9.85 0.10
N PRO A 133 -5.70 10.10 1.05
CA PRO A 133 -5.99 10.94 2.21
C PRO A 133 -6.14 12.40 1.77
N VAL A 134 -7.20 13.06 2.25
CA VAL A 134 -7.44 14.47 2.01
C VAL A 134 -7.26 15.22 3.32
N ARG A 135 -6.05 15.71 3.55
CA ARG A 135 -5.58 16.41 4.77
C ARG A 135 -5.40 15.54 6.01
N TRP A 136 -6.05 14.40 6.09
CA TRP A 136 -5.99 13.45 7.20
C TRP A 136 -6.48 12.07 6.72
N ASP A 137 -6.53 11.09 7.58
CA ASP A 137 -7.01 9.74 7.32
C ASP A 137 -8.50 9.74 6.92
N SER A 138 -8.76 9.88 5.63
CA SER A 138 -10.11 10.06 5.07
C SER A 138 -10.49 9.05 3.99
N ASP A 139 -9.63 8.11 3.69
CA ASP A 139 -9.84 6.90 2.88
C ASP A 139 -10.64 7.10 1.58
N HIS A 140 -10.29 8.14 0.81
CA HIS A 140 -10.91 8.35 -0.49
C HIS A 140 -10.37 7.39 -1.55
N VAL A 141 -11.17 7.20 -2.60
CA VAL A 141 -10.80 6.37 -3.76
C VAL A 141 -9.47 6.80 -4.35
N VAL A 142 -8.62 5.81 -4.62
CA VAL A 142 -7.32 5.98 -5.27
C VAL A 142 -7.48 6.61 -6.65
N LEU A 143 -6.79 7.73 -6.85
CA LEU A 143 -6.67 8.41 -8.15
C LEU A 143 -5.33 8.06 -8.79
N LEU A 144 -5.20 8.38 -10.08
CA LEU A 144 -3.91 8.29 -10.77
C LEU A 144 -3.14 9.60 -10.57
N ASP A 145 -2.88 9.93 -9.32
CA ASP A 145 -2.14 11.11 -8.88
C ASP A 145 -0.63 10.85 -8.75
N ASP A 146 0.11 11.84 -8.33
CA ASP A 146 1.57 11.77 -8.24
C ASP A 146 2.02 10.77 -7.18
N GLU A 147 1.34 10.69 -6.04
CA GLU A 147 1.70 9.75 -4.98
C GLU A 147 1.44 8.29 -5.39
N THR A 148 0.29 7.98 -5.98
CA THR A 148 0.00 6.64 -6.50
C THR A 148 1.04 6.20 -7.55
N GLN A 149 1.51 7.14 -8.37
CA GLN A 149 2.57 6.89 -9.34
C GLN A 149 3.94 6.71 -8.68
N ALA A 150 4.25 7.49 -7.64
CA ALA A 150 5.50 7.38 -6.89
C ALA A 150 5.58 6.03 -6.16
N ILE A 151 4.52 5.58 -5.50
CA ILE A 151 4.43 4.25 -4.89
C ILE A 151 4.74 3.16 -5.93
N ALA A 152 4.09 3.21 -7.08
CA ALA A 152 4.33 2.23 -8.14
C ALA A 152 5.77 2.26 -8.66
N SER A 153 6.35 3.46 -8.80
CA SER A 153 7.73 3.65 -9.24
C SER A 153 8.74 3.08 -8.24
N GLU A 154 8.56 3.32 -6.93
CA GLU A 154 9.43 2.75 -5.89
C GLU A 154 9.44 1.23 -5.92
N ILE A 155 8.25 0.61 -6.04
CA ILE A 155 8.11 -0.85 -6.09
C ILE A 155 8.85 -1.42 -7.30
N ILE A 156 8.67 -0.83 -8.48
CA ILE A 156 9.21 -1.37 -9.74
C ILE A 156 10.70 -1.07 -9.89
N ARG A 157 11.15 0.15 -9.57
CA ARG A 157 12.57 0.56 -9.68
C ARG A 157 13.51 -0.30 -8.85
N HIS A 158 13.03 -0.79 -7.72
CA HIS A 158 13.82 -1.56 -6.77
C HIS A 158 13.48 -3.06 -6.74
N ASP A 159 12.71 -3.54 -7.73
CA ASP A 159 12.31 -4.96 -7.85
C ASP A 159 11.67 -5.52 -6.57
N LEU A 160 10.75 -4.76 -5.99
CA LEU A 160 10.12 -5.10 -4.71
C LEU A 160 8.78 -5.83 -4.85
N PHE A 161 8.40 -6.23 -6.05
CA PHE A 161 7.05 -6.76 -6.34
C PHE A 161 6.71 -8.01 -5.51
N ASP A 162 7.71 -8.86 -5.22
CA ASP A 162 7.54 -10.07 -4.42
C ASP A 162 7.53 -9.81 -2.90
N ARG A 163 7.87 -8.60 -2.49
CA ARG A 163 8.04 -8.22 -1.09
C ARG A 163 7.05 -7.13 -0.63
N VAL A 164 6.39 -6.46 -1.55
CA VAL A 164 5.43 -5.39 -1.27
C VAL A 164 4.05 -5.80 -1.75
N HIS A 165 3.13 -5.96 -0.80
CA HIS A 165 1.74 -6.28 -1.06
C HIS A 165 0.91 -5.00 -1.08
N ILE A 166 0.03 -4.85 -2.06
CA ILE A 166 -0.79 -3.65 -2.23
C ILE A 166 -2.23 -3.97 -1.86
N GLY A 167 -2.71 -3.40 -0.78
CA GLY A 167 -4.11 -3.33 -0.41
C GLY A 167 -4.69 -1.97 -0.76
N LEU A 168 -5.82 -1.94 -1.47
CA LEU A 168 -6.55 -0.69 -1.69
C LEU A 168 -7.54 -0.53 -0.56
N ASP A 169 -7.23 0.37 0.35
CA ASP A 169 -8.00 0.60 1.57
C ASP A 169 -8.71 1.96 1.52
N PHE A 170 -9.97 1.95 1.08
CA PHE A 170 -10.80 3.14 1.02
C PHE A 170 -12.28 2.84 1.21
N PHE A 171 -12.99 3.79 1.82
CA PHE A 171 -14.39 3.68 2.22
C PHE A 171 -15.29 4.74 1.60
N ASP A 172 -14.88 5.35 0.47
CA ASP A 172 -15.63 6.44 -0.14
C ASP A 172 -17.09 6.03 -0.41
N ALA A 173 -18.02 6.63 0.34
CA ALA A 173 -19.45 6.40 0.22
C ALA A 173 -20.14 7.48 -0.64
N SER A 174 -19.41 8.46 -1.15
CA SER A 174 -19.95 9.54 -1.99
C SER A 174 -20.27 9.08 -3.40
N ILE A 175 -19.74 7.93 -3.82
CA ILE A 175 -19.99 7.32 -5.12
C ILE A 175 -20.41 5.85 -4.98
N ASN A 176 -20.83 5.24 -6.08
CA ASN A 176 -21.18 3.82 -6.09
C ASN A 176 -19.96 2.98 -5.68
N ARG A 177 -20.13 2.10 -4.68
CA ARG A 177 -19.03 1.30 -4.11
C ARG A 177 -18.33 0.40 -5.13
N ILE A 178 -19.09 -0.26 -6.00
CA ILE A 178 -18.51 -1.13 -7.03
C ILE A 178 -17.70 -0.29 -8.03
N ALA A 179 -18.23 0.86 -8.43
CA ALA A 179 -17.50 1.80 -9.28
C ALA A 179 -16.23 2.31 -8.60
N ALA A 180 -16.27 2.61 -7.30
CA ALA A 180 -15.10 3.00 -6.52
C ALA A 180 -14.00 1.93 -6.58
N TRP A 181 -14.33 0.67 -6.33
CA TRP A 181 -13.38 -0.45 -6.42
C TRP A 181 -12.78 -0.60 -7.81
N VAL A 182 -13.61 -0.52 -8.85
CA VAL A 182 -13.15 -0.61 -10.24
C VAL A 182 -12.22 0.55 -10.59
N ILE A 183 -12.58 1.78 -10.21
CA ILE A 183 -11.77 2.98 -10.49
C ILE A 183 -10.43 2.90 -9.76
N GLY A 184 -10.43 2.66 -8.46
CA GLY A 184 -9.21 2.58 -7.65
C GLY A 184 -8.26 1.48 -8.13
N THR A 185 -8.78 0.26 -8.35
CA THR A 185 -7.98 -0.85 -8.88
C THR A 185 -7.38 -0.55 -10.25
N ARG A 186 -8.17 0.05 -11.16
CA ARG A 186 -7.67 0.44 -12.49
C ARG A 186 -6.60 1.51 -12.41
N ASN A 187 -6.73 2.47 -11.49
CA ASN A 187 -5.74 3.52 -11.33
C ASN A 187 -4.42 2.98 -10.77
N MET A 188 -4.46 2.13 -9.76
CA MET A 188 -3.24 1.47 -9.26
C MET A 188 -2.58 0.59 -10.33
N LYS A 189 -3.35 -0.21 -11.07
CA LYS A 189 -2.81 -1.01 -12.19
C LYS A 189 -2.20 -0.15 -13.29
N LYS A 190 -2.77 1.02 -13.60
CA LYS A 190 -2.19 1.97 -14.55
C LYS A 190 -0.88 2.56 -14.03
N ALA A 191 -0.80 2.90 -12.74
CA ALA A 191 0.42 3.40 -12.14
C ALA A 191 1.54 2.36 -12.23
N LEU A 192 1.28 1.10 -11.87
CA LEU A 192 2.23 -0.01 -12.00
C LEU A 192 2.67 -0.23 -13.46
N LEU A 193 1.73 -0.23 -14.41
CA LEU A 193 2.06 -0.35 -15.82
C LEU A 193 2.94 0.82 -16.30
N ARG A 194 2.67 2.04 -15.83
CA ARG A 194 3.51 3.20 -16.16
C ARG A 194 4.92 3.05 -15.61
N ALA A 195 5.06 2.56 -14.38
CA ALA A 195 6.37 2.30 -13.77
C ALA A 195 7.14 1.20 -14.54
N LEU A 196 6.49 0.10 -14.92
CA LEU A 196 7.08 -0.97 -15.73
C LEU A 196 7.58 -0.51 -17.12
N LEU A 197 6.97 0.54 -17.67
CA LEU A 197 7.37 1.11 -18.97
C LEU A 197 8.39 2.25 -18.82
N GLU A 198 8.84 2.54 -17.63
CA GLU A 198 9.84 3.56 -17.37
C GLU A 198 11.24 3.10 -17.79
N PRO A 199 12.05 3.96 -18.45
CA PRO A 199 13.44 3.63 -18.78
C PRO A 199 14.35 3.77 -17.55
N THR A 200 14.09 3.00 -16.50
CA THR A 200 14.72 3.12 -15.18
C THR A 200 16.24 3.12 -15.26
N ALA A 201 16.84 2.22 -16.03
CA ALA A 201 18.30 2.15 -16.17
C ALA A 201 18.89 3.45 -16.75
N ALA A 202 18.24 4.03 -17.76
CA ALA A 202 18.70 5.30 -18.33
C ALA A 202 18.54 6.47 -17.35
N LEU A 203 17.47 6.48 -16.56
CA LEU A 203 17.24 7.51 -15.53
C LEU A 203 18.30 7.42 -14.42
N MET A 204 18.60 6.21 -13.94
CA MET A 204 19.64 5.97 -12.93
C MET A 204 21.01 6.39 -13.44
N GLN A 205 21.34 6.07 -14.69
CA GLN A 205 22.63 6.46 -15.30
C GLN A 205 22.79 7.99 -15.40
N LEU A 206 21.71 8.71 -15.75
CA LEU A 206 21.71 10.18 -15.77
C LEU A 206 21.91 10.75 -14.36
N GLU A 207 21.29 10.15 -13.38
CA GLU A 207 21.41 10.55 -11.98
C GLU A 207 22.82 10.32 -11.43
N GLU A 208 23.41 9.15 -11.68
CA GLU A 208 24.81 8.83 -11.33
C GLU A 208 25.82 9.80 -11.98
N ASN A 209 25.55 10.23 -13.19
CA ASN A 209 26.38 11.21 -13.91
C ASN A 209 26.12 12.65 -13.45
N GLY A 210 25.18 12.90 -12.56
CA GLY A 210 24.79 14.25 -12.12
C GLY A 210 24.03 15.07 -13.17
N ASP A 211 23.58 14.45 -14.27
CA ASP A 211 22.80 15.13 -15.30
C ASP A 211 21.31 15.16 -14.98
N TYR A 212 20.98 15.92 -13.94
CA TYR A 212 19.60 16.08 -13.47
C TYR A 212 18.70 16.77 -14.49
N THR A 213 19.27 17.59 -15.39
CA THR A 213 18.52 18.26 -16.45
C THR A 213 18.01 17.27 -17.48
N ALA A 214 18.90 16.43 -18.01
CA ALA A 214 18.51 15.37 -18.95
C ALA A 214 17.57 14.33 -18.30
N ARG A 215 17.79 14.00 -17.01
CA ARG A 215 16.89 13.13 -16.25
C ARG A 215 15.47 13.70 -16.19
N LEU A 216 15.32 15.00 -15.84
CA LEU A 216 14.00 15.63 -15.78
C LEU A 216 13.35 15.68 -17.16
N ALA A 217 14.11 16.05 -18.21
CA ALA A 217 13.61 16.07 -19.58
C ALA A 217 13.11 14.69 -20.02
N LEU A 218 13.85 13.63 -19.72
CA LEU A 218 13.46 12.26 -20.04
C LEU A 218 12.17 11.83 -19.30
N LEU A 219 12.01 12.19 -18.02
CA LEU A 219 10.80 11.93 -17.25
C LEU A 219 9.58 12.63 -17.87
N GLU A 220 9.70 13.90 -18.26
CA GLU A 220 8.61 14.65 -18.89
C GLU A 220 8.25 14.10 -20.28
N GLU A 221 9.24 13.78 -21.11
CA GLU A 221 9.02 13.12 -22.41
C GLU A 221 8.27 11.78 -22.28
N GLN A 222 8.57 11.02 -21.22
CA GLN A 222 7.86 9.77 -20.94
C GLN A 222 6.37 9.99 -20.61
N LYS A 223 6.02 11.08 -19.93
CA LYS A 223 4.61 11.41 -19.65
C LYS A 223 3.84 11.64 -20.96
N ALA A 224 4.41 12.42 -21.89
CA ALA A 224 3.79 12.71 -23.18
C ALA A 224 3.65 11.47 -24.08
N ARG A 225 4.70 10.68 -24.23
CA ARG A 225 4.70 9.46 -25.08
C ARG A 225 3.71 8.40 -24.58
N ARG A 226 3.57 8.26 -23.26
CA ARG A 226 2.62 7.31 -22.64
C ARG A 226 1.18 7.70 -22.92
N GLN A 227 0.87 8.99 -22.89
CA GLN A 227 -0.47 9.49 -23.20
C GLN A 227 -0.85 9.20 -24.65
N GLN A 228 0.04 9.45 -25.61
CA GLN A 228 -0.18 9.15 -27.03
C GLN A 228 -0.38 7.67 -27.32
N ARG A 229 0.48 6.80 -26.74
CA ARG A 229 0.33 5.34 -26.89
C ARG A 229 -0.95 4.80 -26.26
N GLY A 230 -1.35 5.31 -25.12
CA GLY A 230 -2.61 4.96 -24.46
C GLY A 230 -3.82 5.31 -25.32
N GLN A 231 -3.83 6.47 -25.95
CA GLN A 231 -4.87 6.89 -26.88
C GLN A 231 -4.92 5.99 -28.12
N MET A 232 -3.78 5.70 -28.74
CA MET A 232 -3.70 4.79 -29.90
C MET A 232 -4.21 3.38 -29.58
N ILE A 233 -3.89 2.85 -28.40
CA ILE A 233 -4.37 1.52 -27.97
C ILE A 233 -5.88 1.56 -27.74
N ALA A 234 -6.39 2.59 -27.06
CA ALA A 234 -7.82 2.76 -26.83
C ALA A 234 -8.60 2.85 -28.15
N GLU A 235 -8.14 3.65 -29.10
CA GLU A 235 -8.73 3.77 -30.44
C GLU A 235 -8.72 2.45 -31.21
N ARG A 236 -7.64 1.68 -31.13
CA ARG A 236 -7.55 0.35 -31.75
C ARG A 236 -8.51 -0.65 -31.14
N LEU A 237 -8.64 -0.64 -29.81
CA LEU A 237 -9.58 -1.52 -29.09
C LEU A 237 -11.03 -1.14 -29.38
N GLU A 238 -11.32 0.15 -29.54
CA GLU A 238 -12.65 0.63 -29.90
C GLU A 238 -13.04 0.26 -31.34
N LYS A 239 -12.11 0.42 -32.27
CA LYS A 239 -12.28 -0.06 -33.66
C LYS A 239 -12.46 -1.58 -33.77
N ALA A 240 -11.78 -2.35 -32.91
CA ALA A 240 -11.94 -3.80 -32.87
C ALA A 240 -13.26 -4.27 -32.22
N ARG A 241 -13.89 -3.42 -31.41
CA ARG A 241 -15.16 -3.72 -30.72
C ARG A 241 -16.43 -3.42 -31.51
N ILE A 242 -16.35 -2.76 -32.64
CA ILE A 242 -17.52 -2.49 -33.50
C ILE A 242 -17.81 -3.74 -34.32
N PRO A 243 -18.81 -4.58 -33.96
CA PRO A 243 -19.30 -5.61 -34.88
C PRO A 243 -19.96 -4.88 -36.05
N SER A 244 -19.52 -5.14 -37.26
CA SER A 244 -20.22 -4.69 -38.45
C SER A 244 -21.68 -5.15 -38.37
N ARG A 245 -22.61 -4.24 -38.11
CA ARG A 245 -24.03 -4.51 -38.27
C ARG A 245 -24.25 -4.80 -39.76
N ARG A 246 -24.20 -6.09 -40.12
CA ARG A 246 -24.79 -6.52 -41.41
C ARG A 246 -26.25 -6.14 -41.36
N LYS A 247 -26.62 -5.18 -42.19
CA LYS A 247 -28.00 -4.92 -42.55
C LYS A 247 -28.57 -6.23 -43.12
N ARG A 248 -29.49 -6.84 -42.39
CA ARG A 248 -30.38 -7.83 -42.99
C ARG A 248 -31.42 -7.05 -43.76
N SER A 249 -31.35 -7.17 -45.08
CA SER A 249 -32.42 -6.84 -46.03
C SER A 249 -33.55 -7.84 -45.89
#